data_8d647d68f0457b54a360d266dfa1e8b3
#
_entry.id   8d647d68f0457b54a360d266dfa1e8b3
#
_cell.length_a   1.000
_cell.length_b   1.000
_cell.length_c   1.000
_cell.angle_alpha   90.00
_cell.angle_beta   90.00
_cell.angle_gamma   90.00
#
_symmetry.space_group_name_H-M   'P 1'
#
loop_
_entity.id
_entity.type
_entity.pdbx_description
1 polymer ?
#
loop_
_entity_poly.entity_id
_entity_poly.type
_entity_poly.pdbx_seq_one_letter_code
_entity_poly.pdbx_strand_id
1 'polypeptide(L)'
;MKTHREEDFIAWAERSGFQIDPGYPHSAVLTFRPDPDQDRFWEVPASPERRPYFIASLLDCMGDWQACYVWRHMGSWPQSAVPERINDVVDLRILEGLGLPLGTNAVVEFSRAEYDKLVTLLFSTTIFGWSVGDDLYVVPDHGRELMKTNHHGVIHMSFRTEDDLNRCVAEMNDREFPLPEDVPDATFKLPRWMKKGGRRA
;
A
#
# COMPACT_ATOMS: atom_id res chain seq x y z
N MET A 1 12.46 8.18 -9.85
CA MET A 1 11.42 7.15 -10.03
C MET A 1 11.72 6.41 -11.32
N LYS A 2 11.73 5.10 -11.29
CA LYS A 2 11.90 4.24 -12.46
C LYS A 2 10.69 3.35 -12.63
N THR A 3 10.48 2.88 -13.86
CA THR A 3 9.37 1.98 -14.20
C THR A 3 9.94 0.66 -14.67
N HIS A 4 9.41 -0.43 -14.15
CA HIS A 4 9.78 -1.79 -14.51
C HIS A 4 8.58 -2.49 -15.12
N ARG A 5 8.84 -3.46 -16.00
CA ARG A 5 7.81 -4.38 -16.45
C ARG A 5 7.40 -5.29 -15.29
N GLU A 6 6.16 -5.65 -15.24
CA GLU A 6 5.62 -6.52 -14.19
C GLU A 6 6.36 -7.86 -14.14
N GLU A 7 6.68 -8.46 -15.30
CA GLU A 7 7.40 -9.72 -15.38
C GLU A 7 8.80 -9.64 -14.77
N ASP A 8 9.50 -8.53 -14.95
CA ASP A 8 10.84 -8.32 -14.41
C ASP A 8 10.79 -8.21 -12.87
N PHE A 9 9.77 -7.54 -12.35
CA PHE A 9 9.52 -7.44 -10.91
C PHE A 9 9.14 -8.81 -10.32
N ILE A 10 8.25 -9.55 -10.95
CA ILE A 10 7.86 -10.91 -10.53
C ILE A 10 9.09 -11.80 -10.42
N ALA A 11 9.93 -11.83 -11.46
CA ALA A 11 11.14 -12.60 -11.45
C ALA A 11 12.15 -12.17 -10.37
N TRP A 12 12.19 -10.87 -10.04
CA TRP A 12 13.00 -10.37 -8.93
C TRP A 12 12.41 -10.80 -7.58
N ALA A 13 11.10 -10.64 -7.39
CA ALA A 13 10.39 -10.98 -6.15
C ALA A 13 10.56 -12.46 -5.80
N GLU A 14 10.40 -13.36 -6.77
CA GLU A 14 10.62 -14.81 -6.59
C GLU A 14 12.06 -15.13 -6.17
N ARG A 15 13.06 -14.53 -6.82
CA ARG A 15 14.47 -14.67 -6.42
C ARG A 15 14.77 -14.10 -5.03
N SER A 16 14.02 -13.09 -4.63
CA SER A 16 14.12 -12.45 -3.31
C SER A 16 13.32 -13.18 -2.23
N GLY A 17 12.74 -14.35 -2.55
CA GLY A 17 12.05 -15.20 -1.60
C GLY A 17 10.61 -14.78 -1.34
N PHE A 18 9.96 -14.15 -2.31
CA PHE A 18 8.52 -13.94 -2.32
C PHE A 18 7.84 -15.02 -3.14
N GLN A 19 6.58 -15.22 -2.86
CA GLN A 19 5.66 -16.03 -3.66
C GLN A 19 4.55 -15.14 -4.17
N ILE A 20 4.15 -15.34 -5.42
CA ILE A 20 3.02 -14.66 -6.02
C ILE A 20 1.96 -15.71 -6.33
N ASP A 21 0.90 -15.70 -5.55
CA ASP A 21 -0.23 -16.59 -5.76
C ASP A 21 -1.27 -15.90 -6.64
N PRO A 22 -1.77 -16.57 -7.69
CA PRO A 22 -2.94 -16.08 -8.40
C PRO A 22 -4.12 -16.11 -7.42
N GLY A 23 -4.53 -14.93 -6.97
CA GLY A 23 -5.68 -14.77 -6.11
C GLY A 23 -6.99 -14.88 -6.89
N TYR A 24 -8.05 -14.28 -6.35
CA TYR A 24 -9.36 -14.17 -7.02
C TYR A 24 -9.18 -13.60 -8.44
N PRO A 25 -10.10 -13.89 -9.40
CA PRO A 25 -9.88 -13.50 -10.79
C PRO A 25 -9.47 -12.03 -10.87
N HIS A 26 -8.30 -11.79 -11.45
CA HIS A 26 -7.66 -10.48 -11.65
C HIS A 26 -6.85 -9.92 -10.47
N SER A 27 -6.62 -10.66 -9.40
CA SER A 27 -5.72 -10.24 -8.32
C SER A 27 -4.59 -11.24 -8.12
N ALA A 28 -3.41 -10.75 -7.78
CA ALA A 28 -2.30 -11.57 -7.34
C ALA A 28 -1.94 -11.20 -5.89
N VAL A 29 -1.57 -12.17 -5.10
CA VAL A 29 -1.18 -11.98 -3.70
C VAL A 29 0.30 -12.20 -3.57
N LEU A 30 1.01 -11.17 -3.11
CA LEU A 30 2.43 -11.25 -2.81
C LEU A 30 2.61 -11.60 -1.33
N THR A 31 3.34 -12.66 -1.06
CA THR A 31 3.67 -13.12 0.29
C THR A 31 5.12 -13.55 0.38
N PHE A 32 5.64 -13.76 1.59
CA PHE A 32 6.94 -14.39 1.77
C PHE A 32 6.90 -15.90 1.50
N ARG A 33 8.05 -16.45 1.16
CA ARG A 33 8.24 -17.88 1.00
C ARG A 33 9.48 -18.35 1.77
N PRO A 34 9.37 -19.20 2.80
CA PRO A 34 8.11 -19.58 3.45
C PRO A 34 7.44 -18.40 4.14
N ASP A 35 6.15 -18.54 4.41
CA ASP A 35 5.42 -17.55 5.20
C ASP A 35 5.97 -17.58 6.64
N PRO A 36 6.51 -16.48 7.15
CA PRO A 36 7.10 -16.42 8.47
C PRO A 36 6.08 -16.35 9.62
N ASP A 37 4.77 -16.29 9.30
CA ASP A 37 3.67 -16.06 10.27
C ASP A 37 3.88 -14.79 11.12
N GLN A 38 4.48 -13.78 10.52
CA GLN A 38 4.87 -12.53 11.18
C GLN A 38 4.18 -11.33 10.59
N ASP A 39 2.85 -11.45 10.50
CA ASP A 39 1.98 -10.42 9.97
C ASP A 39 1.44 -9.53 11.09
N ARG A 40 1.38 -8.23 10.84
CA ARG A 40 0.74 -7.26 11.73
C ARG A 40 -0.10 -6.29 10.92
N PHE A 41 -1.14 -5.81 11.58
CA PHE A 41 -2.09 -4.88 10.98
C PHE A 41 -2.13 -3.61 11.80
N TRP A 42 -2.03 -2.47 11.14
CA TRP A 42 -2.22 -1.16 11.74
C TRP A 42 -3.46 -0.49 11.16
N GLU A 43 -4.31 0.05 12.00
CA GLU A 43 -5.41 0.89 11.54
C GLU A 43 -4.87 2.25 11.07
N VAL A 44 -5.33 2.69 9.89
CA VAL A 44 -5.05 4.02 9.41
C VAL A 44 -5.70 5.04 10.35
N PRO A 45 -4.98 6.03 10.87
CA PRO A 45 -5.53 7.01 11.80
C PRO A 45 -6.81 7.67 11.26
N ALA A 46 -7.84 7.78 12.10
CA ALA A 46 -9.09 8.45 11.72
C ALA A 46 -8.85 9.94 11.39
N SER A 47 -7.90 10.55 12.07
CA SER A 47 -7.48 11.95 11.88
C SER A 47 -6.61 12.08 10.63
N PRO A 48 -7.06 12.75 9.55
CA PRO A 48 -6.32 12.83 8.29
C PRO A 48 -4.94 13.48 8.42
N GLU A 49 -4.77 14.44 9.32
CA GLU A 49 -3.51 15.14 9.56
C GLU A 49 -2.42 14.24 10.16
N ARG A 50 -2.79 13.13 10.81
CA ARG A 50 -1.84 12.14 11.33
C ARG A 50 -1.39 11.12 10.30
N ARG A 51 -2.13 10.96 9.20
CA ARG A 51 -1.87 9.91 8.20
C ARG A 51 -0.53 10.04 7.49
N PRO A 52 -0.06 11.21 7.05
CA PRO A 52 1.26 11.32 6.42
C PRO A 52 2.38 10.90 7.36
N TYR A 53 2.30 11.28 8.64
CA TYR A 53 3.27 10.89 9.67
C TYR A 53 3.21 9.39 9.95
N PHE A 54 2.01 8.82 10.02
CA PHE A 54 1.80 7.38 10.16
C PHE A 54 2.43 6.58 9.01
N ILE A 55 2.19 6.99 7.76
CA ILE A 55 2.79 6.36 6.57
C ILE A 55 4.30 6.48 6.59
N ALA A 56 4.83 7.66 6.89
CA ALA A 56 6.27 7.87 7.00
C ALA A 56 6.89 6.96 8.08
N SER A 57 6.20 6.82 9.23
CA SER A 57 6.64 5.94 10.30
C SER A 57 6.73 4.48 9.87
N LEU A 58 5.73 3.96 9.15
CA LEU A 58 5.77 2.60 8.62
C LEU A 58 6.89 2.41 7.59
N LEU A 59 7.11 3.37 6.70
CA LEU A 59 8.21 3.32 5.72
C LEU A 59 9.58 3.35 6.39
N ASP A 60 9.74 4.10 7.47
CA ASP A 60 10.99 4.13 8.25
C ASP A 60 11.23 2.80 8.94
N CYS A 61 10.16 2.14 9.45
CA CYS A 61 10.25 0.80 10.05
C CYS A 61 10.69 -0.29 9.07
N MET A 62 10.58 -0.04 7.75
CA MET A 62 11.08 -0.96 6.72
C MET A 62 12.61 -0.92 6.55
N GLY A 63 13.33 -0.30 7.48
CA GLY A 63 14.79 -0.27 7.52
C GLY A 63 15.45 0.62 6.46
N ASP A 64 16.76 0.42 6.27
CA ASP A 64 17.57 1.23 5.37
C ASP A 64 17.49 0.72 3.92
N TRP A 65 16.40 1.01 3.24
CA TRP A 65 16.25 0.71 1.83
C TRP A 65 16.83 1.83 0.94
N GLN A 66 17.31 1.47 -0.24
CA GLN A 66 17.76 2.41 -1.27
C GLN A 66 16.69 2.60 -2.35
N ALA A 67 15.90 1.55 -2.56
CA ALA A 67 14.77 1.56 -3.48
C ALA A 67 13.58 0.81 -2.87
N CYS A 68 12.37 1.31 -3.14
CA CYS A 68 11.12 0.63 -2.85
C CYS A 68 10.34 0.41 -4.14
N TYR A 69 9.93 -0.83 -4.37
CA TYR A 69 9.03 -1.20 -5.46
C TYR A 69 7.59 -1.04 -5.00
N VAL A 70 6.79 -0.37 -5.81
CA VAL A 70 5.35 -0.27 -5.60
C VAL A 70 4.66 -1.01 -6.74
N TRP A 71 3.96 -2.07 -6.38
CA TRP A 71 3.21 -2.91 -7.29
C TRP A 71 1.72 -2.83 -7.00
N ARG A 72 0.95 -2.65 -8.04
CA ARG A 72 -0.50 -2.59 -7.94
C ARG A 72 -1.10 -3.98 -8.13
N HIS A 73 -1.77 -4.45 -7.12
CA HIS A 73 -2.33 -5.79 -7.02
C HIS A 73 -3.41 -6.11 -8.07
N MET A 74 -4.19 -5.13 -8.51
CA MET A 74 -5.31 -5.31 -9.43
C MET A 74 -5.02 -4.93 -10.88
N GLY A 75 -3.74 -4.94 -11.29
CA GLY A 75 -3.33 -4.68 -12.66
C GLY A 75 -2.93 -3.24 -12.97
N SER A 76 -3.46 -2.64 -14.03
CA SER A 76 -2.95 -1.34 -14.51
C SER A 76 -3.18 -0.18 -13.54
N TRP A 77 -2.24 0.75 -13.51
CA TRP A 77 -2.46 2.07 -12.93
C TRP A 77 -3.67 2.73 -13.60
N PRO A 78 -4.51 3.47 -12.87
CA PRO A 78 -5.73 4.03 -13.43
C PRO A 78 -5.43 4.93 -14.63
N GLN A 79 -6.24 4.82 -15.68
CA GLN A 79 -6.06 5.60 -16.91
C GLN A 79 -7.00 6.82 -16.95
N SER A 80 -8.17 6.70 -16.32
CA SER A 80 -9.18 7.75 -16.36
C SER A 80 -10.01 7.73 -15.08
N ALA A 81 -10.46 8.90 -14.67
CA ALA A 81 -11.42 9.07 -13.59
C ALA A 81 -12.86 8.94 -14.11
N VAL A 82 -13.77 8.54 -13.24
CA VAL A 82 -15.21 8.65 -13.49
C VAL A 82 -15.61 10.11 -13.27
N PRO A 83 -16.06 10.85 -14.30
CA PRO A 83 -16.24 12.31 -14.20
C PRO A 83 -17.20 12.76 -13.09
N GLU A 84 -18.18 11.92 -12.77
CA GLU A 84 -19.18 12.17 -11.73
C GLU A 84 -18.64 11.96 -10.31
N ARG A 85 -17.45 11.38 -10.18
CA ARG A 85 -16.79 11.11 -8.91
C ARG A 85 -15.62 12.05 -8.72
N ILE A 86 -15.85 13.15 -8.04
CA ILE A 86 -14.80 14.17 -7.82
C ILE A 86 -13.53 13.58 -7.15
N ASN A 87 -13.70 12.60 -6.28
CA ASN A 87 -12.58 11.94 -5.61
C ASN A 87 -11.68 11.20 -6.63
N ASP A 88 -12.25 10.52 -7.62
CA ASP A 88 -11.48 9.86 -8.68
C ASP A 88 -10.68 10.88 -9.50
N VAL A 89 -11.29 12.04 -9.78
CA VAL A 89 -10.61 13.12 -10.50
C VAL A 89 -9.43 13.67 -9.71
N VAL A 90 -9.63 13.91 -8.41
CA VAL A 90 -8.56 14.43 -7.53
C VAL A 90 -7.43 13.41 -7.40
N ASP A 91 -7.76 12.14 -7.14
CA ASP A 91 -6.77 11.08 -7.02
C ASP A 91 -5.96 10.92 -8.31
N LEU A 92 -6.63 10.84 -9.47
CA LEU A 92 -5.94 10.74 -10.76
C LEU A 92 -4.96 11.91 -10.97
N ARG A 93 -5.33 13.15 -10.58
CA ARG A 93 -4.44 14.31 -10.66
C ARG A 93 -3.22 14.20 -9.73
N ILE A 94 -3.38 13.59 -8.56
CA ILE A 94 -2.25 13.29 -7.68
C ILE A 94 -1.30 12.29 -8.35
N LEU A 95 -1.84 11.19 -8.87
CA LEU A 95 -1.05 10.16 -9.56
C LEU A 95 -0.31 10.71 -10.79
N GLU A 96 -0.98 11.54 -11.61
CA GLU A 96 -0.36 12.28 -12.72
C GLU A 96 0.78 13.21 -12.24
N GLY A 97 0.51 13.97 -11.18
CA GLY A 97 1.49 14.89 -10.59
C GLY A 97 2.72 14.19 -10.02
N LEU A 98 2.57 12.96 -9.55
CA LEU A 98 3.67 12.11 -9.11
C LEU A 98 4.46 11.51 -10.29
N GLY A 99 3.91 11.54 -11.49
CA GLY A 99 4.54 10.98 -12.70
C GLY A 99 4.38 9.47 -12.82
N LEU A 100 3.29 8.90 -12.28
CA LEU A 100 3.03 7.47 -12.38
C LEU A 100 2.69 7.04 -13.81
N PRO A 101 3.01 5.79 -14.19
CA PRO A 101 2.81 5.28 -15.55
C PRO A 101 1.35 4.86 -15.77
N LEU A 102 0.44 5.82 -15.80
CA LEU A 102 -1.00 5.60 -15.90
C LEU A 102 -1.38 4.72 -17.09
N GLY A 103 -2.37 3.87 -16.92
CA GLY A 103 -2.85 2.94 -17.95
C GLY A 103 -1.94 1.74 -18.22
N THR A 104 -0.91 1.52 -17.41
CA THR A 104 0.03 0.40 -17.57
C THR A 104 0.07 -0.50 -16.35
N ASN A 105 0.51 -1.76 -16.53
CA ASN A 105 0.76 -2.73 -15.45
C ASN A 105 2.18 -2.61 -14.87
N ALA A 106 2.82 -1.48 -15.04
CA ALA A 106 4.19 -1.29 -14.62
C ALA A 106 4.32 -1.28 -13.09
N VAL A 107 5.45 -1.77 -12.62
CA VAL A 107 5.90 -1.60 -11.23
C VAL A 107 6.75 -0.34 -11.14
N VAL A 108 6.52 0.45 -10.11
CA VAL A 108 7.23 1.71 -9.93
C VAL A 108 8.26 1.56 -8.83
N GLU A 109 9.51 1.91 -9.14
CA GLU A 109 10.61 1.99 -8.18
C GLU A 109 10.78 3.43 -7.74
N PHE A 110 10.67 3.67 -6.44
CA PHE A 110 11.03 4.92 -5.78
C PHE A 110 12.41 4.78 -5.13
N SER A 111 13.32 5.68 -5.46
CA SER A 111 14.59 5.80 -4.74
C SER A 111 14.38 6.48 -3.38
N ARG A 112 15.35 6.34 -2.47
CA ARG A 112 15.30 7.04 -1.17
C ARG A 112 15.19 8.57 -1.32
N ALA A 113 15.75 9.13 -2.38
CA ALA A 113 15.61 10.57 -2.70
C ALA A 113 14.17 10.99 -3.08
N GLU A 114 13.32 10.03 -3.37
CA GLU A 114 11.91 10.25 -3.73
C GLU A 114 10.94 9.84 -2.61
N TYR A 115 11.45 9.77 -1.39
CA TYR A 115 10.69 9.38 -0.21
C TYR A 115 9.38 10.15 -0.06
N ASP A 116 9.41 11.47 -0.23
CA ASP A 116 8.23 12.32 -0.09
C ASP A 116 7.14 11.99 -1.14
N LYS A 117 7.56 11.59 -2.35
CA LYS A 117 6.62 11.14 -3.38
C LYS A 117 5.95 9.82 -3.00
N LEU A 118 6.74 8.88 -2.44
CA LEU A 118 6.21 7.61 -1.96
C LEU A 118 5.23 7.81 -0.80
N VAL A 119 5.58 8.66 0.17
CA VAL A 119 4.65 9.06 1.26
C VAL A 119 3.37 9.67 0.68
N THR A 120 3.48 10.56 -0.30
CA THR A 120 2.32 11.21 -0.93
C THR A 120 1.42 10.19 -1.64
N LEU A 121 2.00 9.24 -2.38
CA LEU A 121 1.27 8.17 -3.03
C LEU A 121 0.49 7.34 -2.01
N LEU A 122 1.17 6.84 -0.98
CA LEU A 122 0.55 5.99 0.04
C LEU A 122 -0.48 6.76 0.88
N PHE A 123 -0.24 8.04 1.15
CA PHE A 123 -1.23 8.89 1.79
C PHE A 123 -2.49 9.03 0.92
N SER A 124 -2.36 9.24 -0.39
CA SER A 124 -3.51 9.34 -1.28
C SER A 124 -4.36 8.08 -1.23
N THR A 125 -3.76 6.89 -1.18
CA THR A 125 -4.52 5.63 -1.08
C THR A 125 -5.33 5.52 0.21
N THR A 126 -4.89 6.15 1.32
CA THR A 126 -5.66 6.15 2.57
C THR A 126 -6.89 7.07 2.53
N ILE A 127 -6.95 7.99 1.56
CA ILE A 127 -8.07 8.91 1.37
C ILE A 127 -8.96 8.47 0.22
N PHE A 128 -8.35 8.06 -0.90
CA PHE A 128 -9.02 7.81 -2.17
C PHE A 128 -9.07 6.33 -2.56
N GLY A 129 -8.62 5.42 -1.71
CA GLY A 129 -8.56 3.98 -1.99
C GLY A 129 -9.86 3.37 -2.50
N TRP A 130 -11.00 4.00 -2.21
CA TRP A 130 -12.32 3.65 -2.74
C TRP A 130 -12.58 4.14 -4.16
N SER A 131 -11.91 5.21 -4.56
CA SER A 131 -12.07 5.79 -5.88
C SER A 131 -11.29 5.01 -6.93
N VAL A 132 -10.12 4.55 -6.55
CA VAL A 132 -9.19 3.80 -7.42
C VAL A 132 -9.22 2.30 -7.14
N GLY A 133 -9.75 1.91 -5.98
CA GLY A 133 -10.20 0.54 -5.68
C GLY A 133 -9.11 -0.48 -5.44
N ASP A 134 -7.82 -0.09 -5.24
CA ASP A 134 -6.77 -1.06 -5.26
C ASP A 134 -5.78 -0.98 -4.13
N ASP A 135 -5.39 -2.15 -3.69
CA ASP A 135 -4.32 -2.35 -2.75
C ASP A 135 -2.96 -2.22 -3.45
N LEU A 136 -2.02 -1.57 -2.79
CA LEU A 136 -0.64 -1.47 -3.23
C LEU A 136 0.25 -2.35 -2.38
N TYR A 137 1.15 -3.08 -3.01
CA TYR A 137 2.28 -3.69 -2.35
C TYR A 137 3.48 -2.76 -2.44
N VAL A 138 4.15 -2.56 -1.30
CA VAL A 138 5.39 -1.80 -1.19
C VAL A 138 6.47 -2.73 -0.68
N VAL A 139 7.52 -2.91 -1.47
CA VAL A 139 8.59 -3.88 -1.20
C VAL A 139 9.93 -3.18 -1.25
N PRO A 140 10.67 -3.09 -0.14
CA PRO A 140 12.05 -2.61 -0.14
C PRO A 140 12.97 -3.52 -0.96
N ASP A 141 14.02 -2.94 -1.55
CA ASP A 141 15.00 -3.65 -2.38
C ASP A 141 15.74 -4.78 -1.66
N HIS A 142 15.88 -4.70 -0.33
CA HIS A 142 16.45 -5.79 0.48
C HIS A 142 15.48 -6.95 0.76
N GLY A 143 14.17 -6.79 0.48
CA GLY A 143 13.17 -7.86 0.55
C GLY A 143 12.92 -8.46 1.94
N ARG A 144 13.12 -7.71 3.04
CA ARG A 144 12.90 -8.20 4.41
C ARG A 144 11.50 -7.91 4.94
N GLU A 145 10.90 -6.87 4.44
CA GLU A 145 9.54 -6.43 4.81
C GLU A 145 8.67 -6.32 3.56
N LEU A 146 7.38 -6.41 3.78
CA LEU A 146 6.34 -6.23 2.80
C LEU A 146 5.22 -5.41 3.43
N MET A 147 4.89 -4.27 2.84
CA MET A 147 3.72 -3.50 3.21
C MET A 147 2.63 -3.69 2.16
N LYS A 148 1.41 -3.86 2.61
CA LYS A 148 0.21 -3.85 1.77
C LYS A 148 -0.76 -2.81 2.27
N THR A 149 -1.10 -1.84 1.44
CA THR A 149 -2.23 -0.94 1.73
C THR A 149 -3.54 -1.68 1.48
N ASN A 150 -4.56 -1.33 2.25
CA ASN A 150 -5.88 -1.91 2.09
C ASN A 150 -6.92 -0.79 2.10
N HIS A 151 -7.81 -0.80 1.11
CA HIS A 151 -8.90 0.17 0.99
C HIS A 151 -9.91 0.12 2.15
N HIS A 152 -9.82 -0.87 3.04
CA HIS A 152 -10.61 -0.94 4.28
C HIS A 152 -10.04 -0.08 5.43
N GLY A 153 -9.00 0.71 5.18
CA GLY A 153 -8.40 1.58 6.20
C GLY A 153 -7.41 0.85 7.13
N VAL A 154 -6.82 -0.22 6.63
CA VAL A 154 -5.82 -1.01 7.34
C VAL A 154 -4.56 -1.09 6.49
N ILE A 155 -3.40 -1.05 7.12
CA ILE A 155 -2.13 -1.39 6.50
C ILE A 155 -1.63 -2.69 7.10
N HIS A 156 -1.35 -3.63 6.23
CA HIS A 156 -0.78 -4.93 6.56
C HIS A 156 0.73 -4.86 6.35
N MET A 157 1.49 -5.30 7.35
CA MET A 157 2.95 -5.43 7.28
C MET A 157 3.31 -6.88 7.56
N SER A 158 4.14 -7.45 6.69
CA SER A 158 4.74 -8.76 6.87
C SER A 158 6.25 -8.62 7.02
N PHE A 159 6.85 -9.42 7.90
CA PHE A 159 8.27 -9.37 8.22
C PHE A 159 8.92 -10.73 8.04
N ARG A 160 10.13 -10.76 7.54
CA ARG A 160 10.87 -12.01 7.36
C ARG A 160 11.40 -12.58 8.67
N THR A 161 11.67 -11.73 9.64
CA THR A 161 12.22 -12.13 10.94
C THR A 161 11.43 -11.51 12.08
N GLU A 162 11.43 -12.20 13.23
CA GLU A 162 10.84 -11.68 14.47
C GLU A 162 11.56 -10.41 14.96
N ASP A 163 12.87 -10.29 14.72
CA ASP A 163 13.64 -9.11 15.10
C ASP A 163 13.19 -7.87 14.31
N ASP A 164 12.94 -8.00 13.00
CA ASP A 164 12.43 -6.91 12.16
C ASP A 164 11.02 -6.50 12.62
N LEU A 165 10.17 -7.48 12.94
CA LEU A 165 8.85 -7.22 13.49
C LEU A 165 8.93 -6.46 14.82
N ASN A 166 9.71 -6.96 15.79
CA ASN A 166 9.82 -6.36 17.12
C ASN A 166 10.40 -4.94 17.05
N ARG A 167 11.38 -4.71 16.17
CA ARG A 167 11.90 -3.36 15.89
C ARG A 167 10.78 -2.44 15.39
N CYS A 168 10.04 -2.85 14.38
CA CYS A 168 8.96 -2.03 13.83
C CYS A 168 7.89 -1.74 14.89
N VAL A 169 7.46 -2.73 15.66
CA VAL A 169 6.46 -2.54 16.72
C VAL A 169 6.95 -1.52 17.77
N ALA A 170 8.22 -1.64 18.20
CA ALA A 170 8.80 -0.68 19.14
C ALA A 170 8.82 0.76 18.57
N GLU A 171 9.31 0.93 17.35
CA GLU A 171 9.36 2.24 16.69
C GLU A 171 7.98 2.85 16.49
N MET A 172 6.98 2.05 16.11
CA MET A 172 5.61 2.53 15.93
C MET A 172 4.98 2.93 17.27
N ASN A 173 5.24 2.18 18.35
CA ASN A 173 4.80 2.54 19.68
C ASN A 173 5.41 3.86 20.17
N ASP A 174 6.71 4.07 19.94
CA ASP A 174 7.41 5.30 20.31
C ASP A 174 6.86 6.53 19.55
N ARG A 175 6.30 6.30 18.38
CA ARG A 175 5.65 7.33 17.55
C ARG A 175 4.15 7.45 17.77
N GLU A 176 3.62 6.84 18.83
CA GLU A 176 2.20 6.85 19.22
C GLU A 176 1.26 6.19 18.17
N PHE A 177 1.74 5.14 17.51
CA PHE A 177 0.95 4.28 16.63
C PHE A 177 1.01 2.81 17.12
N PRO A 178 0.47 2.50 18.31
CA PRO A 178 0.51 1.15 18.83
C PRO A 178 -0.25 0.17 17.93
N LEU A 179 0.11 -1.11 18.03
CA LEU A 179 -0.71 -2.16 17.46
C LEU A 179 -2.09 -2.14 18.13
N PRO A 180 -3.16 -2.33 17.35
CA PRO A 180 -4.49 -2.51 17.93
C PRO A 180 -4.51 -3.78 18.82
N GLU A 181 -5.27 -3.76 19.90
CA GLU A 181 -5.41 -4.91 20.83
C GLU A 181 -6.03 -6.12 20.12
N ASP A 182 -6.96 -5.84 19.21
CA ASP A 182 -7.59 -6.85 18.35
C ASP A 182 -7.17 -6.65 16.90
N VAL A 183 -7.13 -7.73 16.11
CA VAL A 183 -6.97 -7.62 14.65
C VAL A 183 -8.10 -6.75 14.10
N PRO A 184 -7.79 -5.65 13.41
CA PRO A 184 -8.83 -4.76 12.89
C PRO A 184 -9.82 -5.55 12.07
N ASP A 185 -11.10 -5.36 12.36
CA ASP A 185 -12.17 -5.95 11.55
C ASP A 185 -12.10 -5.37 10.14
N ALA A 186 -11.50 -6.13 9.24
CA ALA A 186 -11.40 -5.80 7.81
C ALA A 186 -12.79 -5.81 7.12
N THR A 187 -13.86 -5.98 7.88
CA THR A 187 -15.20 -5.85 7.33
C THR A 187 -15.45 -4.40 6.92
N PHE A 188 -15.81 -4.29 5.68
CA PHE A 188 -16.09 -3.06 5.01
C PHE A 188 -17.18 -2.23 5.68
N LYS A 189 -16.80 -1.10 6.28
CA LYS A 189 -17.75 -0.07 6.73
C LYS A 189 -17.85 1.02 5.66
N LEU A 190 -18.89 0.91 4.79
CA LEU A 190 -19.21 1.98 3.84
C LEU A 190 -19.22 3.34 4.56
N PRO A 191 -18.40 4.31 4.11
CA PRO A 191 -18.47 5.68 4.63
C PRO A 191 -19.90 6.23 4.57
N ARG A 192 -20.28 7.06 5.53
CA ARG A 192 -21.65 7.60 5.61
C ARG A 192 -22.13 8.27 4.33
N TRP A 193 -21.22 8.89 3.57
CA TRP A 193 -21.54 9.57 2.31
C TRP A 193 -21.85 8.59 1.18
N MET A 194 -21.28 7.37 1.18
CA MET A 194 -21.64 6.31 0.23
C MET A 194 -22.99 5.65 0.56
N LYS A 195 -23.41 5.65 1.83
CA LYS A 195 -24.69 5.06 2.24
C LYS A 195 -25.90 5.83 1.75
N LYS A 196 -25.75 7.11 1.39
CA LYS A 196 -26.85 7.98 0.95
C LYS A 196 -27.12 7.95 -0.55
N GLY A 197 -26.26 7.32 -1.38
CA GLY A 197 -26.42 7.25 -2.84
C GLY A 197 -27.31 6.11 -3.36
N GLY A 198 -27.75 5.22 -2.49
CA GLY A 198 -28.45 3.97 -2.87
C GLY A 198 -29.96 4.02 -2.73
N ARG A 199 -30.65 5.09 -3.17
CA ARG A 199 -32.08 5.08 -3.46
C ARG A 199 -32.48 6.34 -4.21
N ARG A 200 -32.34 6.32 -5.52
CA ARG A 200 -33.29 6.98 -6.42
C ARG A 200 -33.62 5.95 -7.49
N ALA A 201 -34.74 5.28 -7.26
CA ALA A 201 -35.50 4.60 -8.30
C ALA A 201 -36.10 5.65 -9.21
#